data_8745a181a1e726e576c527ef83e9b6c5
#
_entry.id   8745a181a1e726e576c527ef83e9b6c5
#
_cell.length_a   1.000
_cell.length_b   1.000
_cell.length_c   1.000
_cell.angle_alpha   90.00
_cell.angle_beta   90.00
_cell.angle_gamma   90.00
#
_symmetry.space_group_name_H-M   'P 1'
#
loop_
_entity.id
_entity.type
_entity.pdbx_description
1 polymer ?
#
loop_
_entity_poly.entity_id
_entity_poly.type
_entity_poly.pdbx_seq_one_letter_code
_entity_poly.pdbx_strand_id
1 'polypeptide(L)'
;VQEEAIMAIHTQESLSGFIASEPLLTETTKGDARFFARIGKEHFRREDDGSFTQTETTYHHLVMFGRSAEHAHASFAQGDNFVAEGYTRPVNYERNGQAIEGEEFVAKKIGHDAARTRYEVDRTPRNGVGRDAAAYDPTQRAATAAHAPVSM
;
A
#
# COMPACT_ATOMS: atom_id res chain seq x y z
N VAL A 1 8.56 -20.26 30.76
CA VAL A 1 8.53 -19.96 30.41
C VAL A 1 9.10 -19.14 29.49
N GLN A 2 9.08 -19.32 28.63
CA GLN A 2 9.68 -18.71 27.78
C GLN A 2 8.89 -17.87 26.97
N GLU A 3 7.77 -17.55 27.34
CA GLU A 3 6.94 -16.74 26.58
C GLU A 3 7.54 -15.42 26.38
N GLU A 4 8.29 -14.96 27.30
CA GLU A 4 8.84 -13.67 27.17
C GLU A 4 9.87 -13.64 26.07
N ALA A 5 10.34 -14.77 25.64
CA ALA A 5 11.30 -14.78 24.54
C ALA A 5 10.62 -14.71 23.19
N ILE A 6 9.30 -14.84 23.14
CA ILE A 6 8.58 -14.83 21.89
C ILE A 6 7.83 -13.52 21.77
N MET A 7 8.17 -12.72 20.81
CA MET A 7 7.48 -11.46 20.55
C MET A 7 6.51 -11.68 19.43
N ALA A 8 5.25 -11.39 19.68
CA ALA A 8 4.23 -11.54 18.67
C ALA A 8 4.46 -10.50 17.57
N ILE A 9 4.22 -10.93 16.34
CA ILE A 9 4.29 -10.03 15.21
C ILE A 9 2.94 -9.34 15.07
N HIS A 10 2.98 -8.02 15.12
CA HIS A 10 1.76 -7.24 14.93
C HIS A 10 1.63 -6.92 13.45
N THR A 11 0.53 -7.33 12.87
CA THR A 11 0.31 -7.17 11.44
C THR A 11 -0.80 -6.15 11.20
N GLN A 12 -0.88 -5.71 9.97
CA GLN A 12 -1.85 -4.71 9.55
C GLN A 12 -2.61 -5.23 8.35
N GLU A 13 -3.78 -4.68 8.11
CA GLU A 13 -4.52 -5.03 6.92
C GLU A 13 -3.86 -4.45 5.70
N SER A 14 -3.91 -5.17 4.61
CA SER A 14 -3.31 -4.72 3.37
C SER A 14 -4.31 -4.82 2.23
N LEU A 15 -4.07 -4.01 1.22
CA LEU A 15 -4.84 -4.02 -0.01
C LEU A 15 -3.85 -3.87 -1.15
N SER A 16 -3.97 -4.71 -2.16
CA SER A 16 -3.13 -4.59 -3.33
C SER A 16 -3.99 -4.54 -4.58
N GLY A 17 -3.46 -3.98 -5.65
CA GLY A 17 -4.17 -3.87 -6.88
C GLY A 17 -3.47 -2.89 -7.80
N PHE A 18 -4.22 -2.21 -8.64
CA PHE A 18 -3.64 -1.22 -9.54
C PHE A 18 -4.43 0.08 -9.45
N ILE A 19 -3.75 1.17 -9.76
CA ILE A 19 -4.37 2.49 -9.75
C ILE A 19 -5.21 2.62 -11.03
N ALA A 20 -6.51 2.69 -10.86
CA ALA A 20 -7.43 2.63 -12.01
C ALA A 20 -7.84 4.00 -12.52
N SER A 21 -7.59 5.05 -11.77
CA SER A 21 -7.90 6.40 -12.21
C SER A 21 -6.69 7.29 -11.97
N GLU A 22 -6.71 8.47 -12.57
CA GLU A 22 -5.65 9.41 -12.30
C GLU A 22 -5.76 9.86 -10.85
N PRO A 23 -4.69 9.76 -10.07
CA PRO A 23 -4.78 10.17 -8.68
C PRO A 23 -5.04 11.66 -8.53
N LEU A 24 -5.85 12.00 -7.56
CA LEU A 24 -6.18 13.38 -7.28
C LEU A 24 -5.64 13.78 -5.92
N LEU A 25 -5.16 15.02 -5.83
CA LEU A 25 -4.70 15.54 -4.55
C LEU A 25 -5.53 16.78 -4.25
N THR A 26 -6.28 16.73 -3.15
CA THR A 26 -7.13 17.83 -2.74
C THR A 26 -6.82 18.20 -1.31
N GLU A 27 -7.57 19.13 -0.75
CA GLU A 27 -7.42 19.50 0.64
C GLU A 27 -8.70 19.22 1.37
N THR A 28 -8.56 18.76 2.63
CA THR A 28 -9.73 18.59 3.47
C THR A 28 -10.13 19.93 4.04
N THR A 29 -11.29 19.96 4.70
CA THR A 29 -11.75 21.19 5.34
C THR A 29 -10.80 21.66 6.43
N LYS A 30 -9.98 20.76 6.96
CA LYS A 30 -9.00 21.14 7.97
C LYS A 30 -7.67 21.54 7.35
N GLY A 31 -7.56 21.52 6.04
CA GLY A 31 -6.32 21.95 5.38
C GLY A 31 -5.32 20.83 5.12
N ASP A 32 -5.66 19.59 5.44
CA ASP A 32 -4.75 18.48 5.19
C ASP A 32 -4.85 18.02 3.74
N ALA A 33 -3.74 17.56 3.21
CA ALA A 33 -3.74 16.98 1.87
C ALA A 33 -4.54 15.68 1.88
N ARG A 34 -5.23 15.43 0.78
CA ARG A 34 -6.00 14.19 0.63
C ARG A 34 -5.74 13.63 -0.75
N PHE A 35 -5.18 12.43 -0.77
CA PHE A 35 -4.96 11.68 -1.99
C PHE A 35 -6.20 10.81 -2.23
N PHE A 36 -6.66 10.76 -3.46
CA PHE A 36 -7.78 9.91 -3.82
C PHE A 36 -7.49 9.23 -5.14
N ALA A 37 -7.74 7.93 -5.21
CA ALA A 37 -7.65 7.20 -6.45
C ALA A 37 -8.67 6.09 -6.44
N ARG A 38 -9.23 5.82 -7.60
CA ARG A 38 -10.02 4.63 -7.79
C ARG A 38 -9.03 3.52 -8.11
N ILE A 39 -9.15 2.39 -7.44
CA ILE A 39 -8.23 1.29 -7.64
C ILE A 39 -9.01 0.08 -8.14
N GLY A 40 -8.32 -0.78 -8.84
CA GLY A 40 -8.88 -2.02 -9.31
C GLY A 40 -8.24 -3.19 -8.61
N LYS A 41 -9.04 -4.19 -8.32
CA LYS A 41 -8.56 -5.41 -7.70
C LYS A 41 -9.00 -6.57 -8.56
N GLU A 42 -8.02 -7.29 -9.06
CA GLU A 42 -8.29 -8.47 -9.87
C GLU A 42 -8.54 -9.66 -8.98
N HIS A 43 -9.47 -10.48 -9.36
CA HIS A 43 -9.82 -11.68 -8.60
C HIS A 43 -9.61 -12.89 -9.47
N PHE A 44 -9.23 -14.01 -8.84
CA PHE A 44 -8.90 -15.21 -9.55
C PHE A 44 -9.60 -16.39 -8.91
N ARG A 45 -10.00 -17.36 -9.75
CA ARG A 45 -10.56 -18.59 -9.27
C ARG A 45 -9.58 -19.71 -9.59
N ARG A 46 -9.34 -20.57 -8.60
CA ARG A 46 -8.45 -21.70 -8.81
C ARG A 46 -9.24 -22.80 -9.53
N GLU A 47 -8.66 -23.31 -10.60
CA GLU A 47 -9.29 -24.39 -11.36
C GLU A 47 -8.83 -25.73 -10.82
N ASP A 48 -9.49 -26.81 -11.29
CA ASP A 48 -9.19 -28.14 -10.80
C ASP A 48 -7.78 -28.56 -11.17
N ASP A 49 -7.24 -28.07 -12.26
CA ASP A 49 -5.89 -28.44 -12.68
C ASP A 49 -4.82 -27.60 -12.02
N GLY A 50 -5.17 -26.78 -11.06
CA GLY A 50 -4.21 -25.95 -10.36
C GLY A 50 -3.96 -24.59 -10.97
N SER A 51 -4.45 -24.37 -12.18
CA SER A 51 -4.30 -23.06 -12.81
C SER A 51 -5.29 -22.07 -12.21
N PHE A 52 -5.14 -20.80 -12.57
CA PHE A 52 -6.03 -19.74 -12.10
C PHE A 52 -6.68 -19.06 -13.28
N THR A 53 -7.95 -18.77 -13.13
CA THR A 53 -8.71 -18.04 -14.15
C THR A 53 -9.10 -16.70 -13.54
N GLN A 54 -8.79 -15.63 -14.24
CA GLN A 54 -9.20 -14.31 -13.77
C GLN A 54 -10.72 -14.20 -13.91
N THR A 55 -11.38 -13.85 -12.82
CA THR A 55 -12.82 -13.67 -12.85
C THR A 55 -13.11 -12.20 -13.09
N GLU A 56 -13.70 -11.51 -12.15
CA GLU A 56 -14.06 -10.12 -12.37
C GLU A 56 -13.03 -9.22 -11.73
N THR A 57 -12.95 -7.99 -12.18
CA THR A 57 -12.17 -6.96 -11.52
C THR A 57 -13.14 -6.08 -10.77
N THR A 58 -12.89 -5.87 -9.50
CA THR A 58 -13.71 -4.96 -8.73
C THR A 58 -12.98 -3.65 -8.52
N TYR A 59 -13.73 -2.58 -8.30
CA TYR A 59 -13.16 -1.24 -8.18
C TYR A 59 -13.53 -0.66 -6.84
N HIS A 60 -12.59 0.03 -6.25
CA HIS A 60 -12.74 0.53 -4.90
C HIS A 60 -12.08 1.90 -4.79
N HIS A 61 -12.31 2.57 -3.70
CA HIS A 61 -11.73 3.90 -3.47
C HIS A 61 -10.62 3.79 -2.44
N LEU A 62 -9.50 4.44 -2.72
CA LEU A 62 -8.38 4.49 -1.81
C LEU A 62 -8.07 5.93 -1.49
N VAL A 63 -7.94 6.25 -0.22
CA VAL A 63 -7.62 7.60 0.22
C VAL A 63 -6.42 7.57 1.16
N MET A 64 -5.67 8.67 1.16
CA MET A 64 -4.58 8.89 2.10
C MET A 64 -4.62 10.34 2.52
N PHE A 65 -4.05 10.63 3.68
CA PHE A 65 -4.11 11.99 4.22
C PHE A 65 -2.73 12.46 4.64
N GLY A 66 -2.52 13.77 4.65
CA GLY A 66 -1.32 14.39 5.17
C GLY A 66 -0.13 14.24 4.25
N ARG A 67 1.05 14.18 4.84
CA ARG A 67 2.26 14.08 4.04
C ARG A 67 2.32 12.81 3.21
N SER A 68 1.78 11.72 3.74
CA SER A 68 1.73 10.48 2.98
C SER A 68 0.94 10.66 1.70
N ALA A 69 -0.12 11.45 1.76
CA ALA A 69 -0.92 11.72 0.56
C ALA A 69 -0.10 12.49 -0.46
N GLU A 70 0.68 13.47 -0.03
CA GLU A 70 1.52 14.23 -0.94
C GLU A 70 2.57 13.36 -1.60
N HIS A 71 3.21 12.50 -0.82
CA HIS A 71 4.22 11.61 -1.36
C HIS A 71 3.61 10.60 -2.33
N ALA A 72 2.44 10.09 -1.99
CA ALA A 72 1.77 9.14 -2.87
C ALA A 72 1.41 9.79 -4.19
N HIS A 73 0.90 11.01 -4.14
CA HIS A 73 0.52 11.71 -5.38
C HIS A 73 1.74 11.95 -6.26
N ALA A 74 2.89 12.23 -5.65
CA ALA A 74 4.10 12.47 -6.42
C ALA A 74 4.66 11.21 -7.04
N SER A 75 4.35 10.05 -6.48
CA SER A 75 5.01 8.80 -6.87
C SER A 75 4.13 7.84 -7.66
N PHE A 76 2.82 8.02 -7.62
CA PHE A 76 1.91 7.05 -8.24
C PHE A 76 1.17 7.67 -9.40
N ALA A 77 0.95 6.87 -10.43
CA ALA A 77 0.22 7.28 -11.61
C ALA A 77 -0.79 6.20 -11.96
N GLN A 78 -1.74 6.56 -12.78
CA GLN A 78 -2.74 5.60 -13.24
C GLN A 78 -2.03 4.44 -13.93
N GLY A 79 -2.44 3.23 -13.59
CA GLY A 79 -1.84 2.02 -14.12
C GLY A 79 -0.83 1.37 -13.21
N ASP A 80 -0.34 2.08 -12.19
CA ASP A 80 0.67 1.51 -11.31
C ASP A 80 0.10 0.40 -10.44
N ASN A 81 0.91 -0.61 -10.20
CA ASN A 81 0.55 -1.67 -9.26
C ASN A 81 1.07 -1.31 -7.89
N PHE A 82 0.26 -1.53 -6.87
CA PHE A 82 0.57 -1.08 -5.53
C PHE A 82 0.24 -2.12 -4.47
N VAL A 83 0.85 -1.94 -3.32
CA VAL A 83 0.47 -2.63 -2.08
C VAL A 83 0.34 -1.54 -1.02
N ALA A 84 -0.76 -1.55 -0.31
CA ALA A 84 -1.03 -0.53 0.69
C ALA A 84 -1.39 -1.17 2.02
N GLU A 85 -1.09 -0.46 3.08
CA GLU A 85 -1.43 -0.88 4.43
C GLU A 85 -2.38 0.16 5.01
N GLY A 86 -3.43 -0.28 5.69
CA GLY A 86 -4.36 0.63 6.29
C GLY A 86 -5.60 -0.07 6.81
N TYR A 87 -6.75 0.53 6.59
CA TYR A 87 -7.99 -0.04 7.09
C TYR A 87 -9.14 0.40 6.21
N THR A 88 -10.21 -0.38 6.25
CA THR A 88 -11.44 -0.09 5.52
C THR A 88 -12.37 0.68 6.43
N ARG A 89 -13.05 1.67 5.90
CA ARG A 89 -14.06 2.39 6.66
C ARG A 89 -15.29 2.60 5.81
N PRO A 90 -16.48 2.64 6.42
CA PRO A 90 -17.71 2.92 5.68
C PRO A 90 -17.79 4.40 5.32
N VAL A 91 -18.37 4.67 4.18
CA VAL A 91 -18.62 6.04 3.74
C VAL A 91 -20.02 6.11 3.15
N ASN A 92 -20.62 7.28 3.22
CA ASN A 92 -21.90 7.53 2.60
C ASN A 92 -21.72 8.65 1.59
N TYR A 93 -22.27 8.47 0.40
CA TYR A 93 -22.24 9.54 -0.57
C TYR A 93 -23.56 9.52 -1.33
N GLU A 94 -23.80 10.61 -2.04
CA GLU A 94 -25.01 10.76 -2.80
C GLU A 94 -24.75 10.55 -4.27
N ARG A 95 -25.65 9.82 -4.92
CA ARG A 95 -25.61 9.68 -6.36
C ARG A 95 -27.03 9.83 -6.84
N ASN A 96 -27.25 10.81 -7.71
CA ASN A 96 -28.59 11.05 -8.28
C ASN A 96 -29.63 11.27 -7.18
N GLY A 97 -29.26 11.96 -6.11
CA GLY A 97 -30.18 12.25 -5.03
C GLY A 97 -30.40 11.13 -4.05
N GLN A 98 -29.73 10.00 -4.22
CA GLN A 98 -29.88 8.87 -3.32
C GLN A 98 -28.66 8.70 -2.47
N ALA A 99 -28.88 8.39 -1.20
CA ALA A 99 -27.79 8.08 -0.30
C ALA A 99 -27.30 6.67 -0.61
N ILE A 100 -25.99 6.55 -0.85
CA ILE A 100 -25.40 5.26 -1.16
C ILE A 100 -24.36 4.95 -0.12
N GLU A 101 -24.42 3.76 0.44
CA GLU A 101 -23.42 3.31 1.37
C GLU A 101 -22.32 2.60 0.62
N GLY A 102 -21.10 2.86 1.00
CA GLY A 102 -19.96 2.23 0.39
C GLY A 102 -18.83 2.13 1.37
N GLU A 103 -17.68 1.75 0.85
CA GLU A 103 -16.47 1.62 1.65
C GLU A 103 -15.32 2.27 0.93
N GLU A 104 -14.36 2.74 1.71
CA GLU A 104 -13.12 3.18 1.13
C GLU A 104 -11.97 2.63 1.99
N PHE A 105 -10.84 2.44 1.36
CA PHE A 105 -9.66 1.99 2.07
C PHE A 105 -8.82 3.21 2.41
N VAL A 106 -8.56 3.39 3.72
CA VAL A 106 -7.73 4.49 4.18
C VAL A 106 -6.33 3.94 4.33
N ALA A 107 -5.46 4.29 3.40
CA ALA A 107 -4.10 3.78 3.41
C ALA A 107 -3.23 4.65 4.29
N LYS A 108 -2.42 4.02 5.11
CA LYS A 108 -1.42 4.71 5.90
C LYS A 108 -0.07 4.65 5.22
N LYS A 109 0.18 3.60 4.49
CA LYS A 109 1.43 3.42 3.74
C LYS A 109 1.09 2.81 2.40
N ILE A 110 1.89 3.13 1.40
CA ILE A 110 1.68 2.59 0.07
C ILE A 110 3.03 2.44 -0.60
N GLY A 111 3.17 1.40 -1.37
CA GLY A 111 4.38 1.17 -2.12
C GLY A 111 4.05 0.50 -3.43
N HIS A 112 4.98 0.57 -4.37
CA HIS A 112 4.81 -0.14 -5.63
C HIS A 112 5.00 -1.63 -5.38
N ASP A 113 4.23 -2.44 -6.12
CA ASP A 113 4.39 -3.88 -6.05
C ASP A 113 5.69 -4.23 -6.77
N ALA A 114 6.68 -4.65 -6.02
CA ALA A 114 8.01 -4.86 -6.55
C ALA A 114 8.06 -5.90 -7.64
N ALA A 115 7.17 -6.90 -7.57
CA ALA A 115 7.17 -7.96 -8.57
C ALA A 115 6.61 -7.49 -9.91
N ARG A 116 5.86 -6.40 -9.92
CA ARG A 116 5.19 -5.91 -11.12
C ARG A 116 5.68 -4.54 -11.56
N THR A 117 6.70 -4.01 -10.90
CA THR A 117 7.16 -2.66 -11.17
C THR A 117 8.67 -2.67 -11.32
N ARG A 118 9.15 -1.96 -12.33
CA ARG A 118 10.60 -1.74 -12.49
C ARG A 118 10.92 -0.38 -11.94
N TYR A 119 11.92 -0.32 -11.05
CA TYR A 119 12.29 0.95 -10.45
C TYR A 119 13.67 0.84 -9.83
N GLU A 120 14.23 1.97 -9.58
CA GLU A 120 15.51 2.05 -8.87
C GLU A 120 15.26 2.66 -7.51
N VAL A 121 15.98 2.18 -6.53
CA VAL A 121 15.81 2.65 -5.17
C VAL A 121 16.90 3.65 -4.85
N ASP A 122 16.49 4.87 -4.56
CA ASP A 122 17.39 5.89 -4.06
C ASP A 122 17.37 5.76 -2.54
N ARG A 123 18.48 5.33 -1.98
CA ARG A 123 18.53 5.03 -0.56
C ARG A 123 18.93 6.21 0.30
N THR A 124 19.04 7.37 -0.30
CA THR A 124 19.27 8.59 0.45
C THR A 124 18.05 8.89 1.32
N PRO A 125 18.20 9.18 2.60
CA PRO A 125 17.05 9.51 3.44
C PRO A 125 16.34 10.73 2.89
N ARG A 126 15.00 10.68 2.88
CA ARG A 126 14.20 11.68 2.22
C ARG A 126 14.42 13.07 2.81
N ASN A 127 14.52 13.15 4.13
CA ASN A 127 14.68 14.45 4.78
C ASN A 127 16.08 14.62 5.37
N GLY A 128 17.04 13.85 4.88
CA GLY A 128 18.40 13.96 5.35
C GLY A 128 18.64 13.28 6.70
N VAL A 129 17.61 12.73 7.29
CA VAL A 129 17.73 12.05 8.57
C VAL A 129 17.17 10.67 8.37
N GLY A 130 18.00 9.72 8.14
CA GLY A 130 17.55 8.37 7.97
C GLY A 130 17.40 7.68 9.30
N ARG A 131 17.55 6.37 9.30
CA ARG A 131 17.57 5.65 10.53
C ARG A 131 18.78 6.04 11.29
N ASP A 132 18.66 5.95 12.61
CA ASP A 132 19.76 6.25 13.47
C ASP A 132 20.92 5.34 13.13
N ALA A 133 22.03 5.91 12.70
CA ALA A 133 23.19 5.12 12.32
C ALA A 133 23.75 4.35 13.51
N ALA A 134 23.58 4.84 14.71
CA ALA A 134 24.06 4.14 15.89
C ALA A 134 23.26 2.87 16.15
N ALA A 135 22.06 2.79 15.64
CA ALA A 135 21.25 1.61 15.82
C ALA A 135 21.39 0.63 14.66
N TYR A 136 22.13 0.98 13.63
CA TYR A 136 22.27 0.11 12.48
C TYR A 136 23.52 -0.71 12.59
N ASP A 137 23.39 -2.02 12.42
CA ASP A 137 24.52 -2.94 12.51
C ASP A 137 24.74 -3.56 11.13
N PRO A 138 25.78 -3.14 10.43
CA PRO A 138 26.06 -3.72 9.11
C PRO A 138 26.32 -5.22 9.16
N THR A 139 26.85 -5.71 10.26
CA THR A 139 27.09 -7.13 10.39
C THR A 139 25.78 -7.89 10.39
N GLN A 140 24.79 -7.37 11.07
CA GLN A 140 23.47 -7.98 11.04
C GLN A 140 22.87 -7.98 9.66
N ARG A 141 23.05 -6.91 8.95
CA ARG A 141 22.50 -6.86 7.60
C ARG A 141 23.18 -7.88 6.70
N ALA A 142 24.48 -8.02 6.81
CA ALA A 142 25.19 -8.99 6.03
C ALA A 142 24.72 -10.40 6.34
N ALA A 143 24.52 -10.70 7.62
CA ALA A 143 24.03 -12.00 8.01
C ALA A 143 22.63 -12.26 7.46
N THR A 144 21.79 -11.25 7.53
CA THR A 144 20.44 -11.38 6.99
C THR A 144 20.48 -11.63 5.49
N ALA A 145 21.32 -10.92 4.79
CA ALA A 145 21.42 -11.11 3.36
C ALA A 145 21.93 -12.49 3.03
N ALA A 146 22.81 -13.01 3.84
CA ALA A 146 23.30 -14.36 3.59
C ALA A 146 22.23 -15.41 3.77
N HIS A 147 21.31 -15.14 4.67
CA HIS A 147 20.21 -16.06 4.86
C HIS A 147 19.09 -15.87 3.89
N ALA A 148 19.01 -14.76 3.32
CA ALA A 148 17.93 -14.46 2.48
C ALA A 148 18.12 -15.02 1.22
N PRO A 149 17.72 -15.94 0.87
CA PRO A 149 17.95 -16.61 -0.21
C PRO A 149 17.66 -16.03 -1.33
N VAL A 150 17.85 -15.70 -1.53
CA VAL A 150 17.77 -15.38 -2.43
C VAL A 150 17.01 -15.48 -3.30
N SER A 151 16.48 -15.47 -3.14
CA SER A 151 15.59 -15.50 -3.76
C SER A 151 15.71 -14.99 -4.96
N MET A 152 15.97 -15.10 -5.42
CA MET A 152 16.02 -14.67 -6.43
C MET A 152 15.48 -14.86 -7.23
#